data_209585904f86bef2eec21d42dce12780
#
_entry.id   209585904f86bef2eec21d42dce12780
#
_cell.length_a   1.000
_cell.length_b   1.000
_cell.length_c   1.000
_cell.angle_alpha   90.00
_cell.angle_beta   90.00
_cell.angle_gamma   90.00
#
_symmetry.space_group_name_H-M   'P 1'
#
loop_
_entity.id
_entity.type
_entity.pdbx_description
1 polymer ?
#
loop_
_entity_poly.entity_id
_entity_poly.type
_entity_poly.pdbx_seq_one_letter_code
_entity_poly.pdbx_strand_id
1 'polypeptide(L)'
;MSTPALMRLEARLLIRSGDSVLLARPSGGAWHELPGGPVPPGEDTERALSRQLGALAARLVPGAGGAAPAPAWRFLGATEHAGDDLGTATNPAAAAHTLSVLFTVDWPAGHPVPSDWQGHDLVLVDAGLLVATRIRPLPVAVAVRRWVIEEWPVWRGMAANAGEVGRLGRRLSVASLRAQLSARREDLRSSAFRDAAVAMCALVTAADGKIDPAERDGLRAFVASDPVMSQFSAEELEARFDAHLSRLVEDPPAGRAAAIADIAKVRNRPTEAAAVIHLGEVIGRIDGEFVHSEQAVVLDAVHALGLDAAEFALPAVGNAP
;
A
#
# COMPACT_ATOMS: atom_id res chain seq x y z
N MET A 1 36.80 -0.39 20.89
CA MET A 1 36.82 0.29 19.57
C MET A 1 35.52 -0.11 18.86
N SER A 2 34.61 0.84 18.64
CA SER A 2 33.34 0.57 17.92
C SER A 2 33.65 0.36 16.46
N THR A 3 33.25 -0.77 15.89
CA THR A 3 33.33 -1.01 14.45
C THR A 3 32.44 0.04 13.76
N PRO A 4 32.93 0.76 12.76
CA PRO A 4 32.10 1.74 12.08
C PRO A 4 30.89 1.03 11.43
N ALA A 5 29.72 1.56 11.67
CA ALA A 5 28.51 1.08 11.00
C ALA A 5 28.67 1.26 9.50
N LEU A 6 28.69 0.17 8.74
CA LEU A 6 28.80 0.20 7.30
C LEU A 6 27.44 0.60 6.71
N MET A 7 27.40 1.74 6.03
CA MET A 7 26.26 2.13 5.22
C MET A 7 26.31 1.36 3.89
N ARG A 8 25.21 0.67 3.55
CA ARG A 8 25.02 0.06 2.23
C ARG A 8 24.32 1.05 1.31
N LEU A 9 24.76 1.15 0.08
CA LEU A 9 24.09 1.91 -0.95
C LEU A 9 23.42 0.94 -1.93
N GLU A 10 22.15 1.18 -2.23
CA GLU A 10 21.40 0.43 -3.24
C GLU A 10 20.80 1.39 -4.27
N ALA A 11 20.69 0.94 -5.51
CA ALA A 11 19.97 1.65 -6.56
C ALA A 11 18.79 0.77 -7.02
N ARG A 12 17.58 1.33 -7.01
CA ARG A 12 16.34 0.64 -7.34
C ARG A 12 15.57 1.41 -8.40
N LEU A 13 14.88 0.69 -9.30
CA LEU A 13 14.14 1.27 -10.41
C LEU A 13 12.64 1.02 -10.28
N LEU A 14 11.88 2.08 -10.24
CA LEU A 14 10.43 2.07 -10.39
C LEU A 14 10.09 2.12 -11.88
N ILE A 15 9.62 1.03 -12.44
CA ILE A 15 9.24 0.92 -13.84
C ILE A 15 7.71 1.02 -13.93
N ARG A 16 7.22 2.03 -14.65
CA ARG A 16 5.79 2.23 -14.87
C ARG A 16 5.36 1.66 -16.21
N SER A 17 4.16 1.09 -16.24
CA SER A 17 3.48 0.67 -17.48
C SER A 17 2.01 1.09 -17.41
N GLY A 18 1.69 2.25 -17.94
CA GLY A 18 0.37 2.88 -17.72
C GLY A 18 0.11 3.09 -16.22
N ASP A 19 -1.00 2.57 -15.72
CA ASP A 19 -1.40 2.65 -14.31
C ASP A 19 -0.82 1.51 -13.46
N SER A 20 0.15 0.75 -13.96
CA SER A 20 0.77 -0.36 -13.27
C SER A 20 2.25 -0.13 -13.01
N VAL A 21 2.77 -0.77 -11.98
CA VAL A 21 4.18 -0.79 -11.60
C VAL A 21 4.73 -2.19 -11.77
N LEU A 22 5.91 -2.32 -12.37
CA LEU A 22 6.61 -3.58 -12.51
C LEU A 22 7.40 -3.87 -11.24
N LEU A 23 7.08 -4.98 -10.59
CA LEU A 23 7.74 -5.46 -9.39
C LEU A 23 8.40 -6.81 -9.65
N ALA A 24 9.51 -7.07 -8.97
CA ALA A 24 10.18 -8.36 -8.96
C ALA A 24 9.73 -9.16 -7.72
N ARG A 25 9.35 -10.42 -7.91
CA ARG A 25 8.98 -11.34 -6.85
C ARG A 25 9.97 -12.50 -6.82
N PRO A 26 10.71 -12.72 -5.73
CA PRO A 26 11.56 -13.90 -5.58
C PRO A 26 10.74 -15.18 -5.78
N SER A 27 11.29 -16.17 -6.48
CA SER A 27 10.60 -17.43 -6.73
C SER A 27 10.16 -18.09 -5.43
N GLY A 28 8.85 -18.31 -5.27
CA GLY A 28 8.25 -18.81 -4.02
C GLY A 28 8.15 -17.78 -2.89
N GLY A 29 8.55 -16.53 -3.11
CA GLY A 29 8.45 -15.45 -2.12
C GLY A 29 7.04 -14.89 -1.98
N ALA A 30 6.70 -14.46 -0.76
CA ALA A 30 5.41 -13.82 -0.44
C ALA A 30 5.48 -12.28 -0.51
N TRP A 31 6.59 -11.72 -0.98
CA TRP A 31 6.84 -10.29 -1.04
C TRP A 31 7.45 -9.89 -2.40
N HIS A 32 7.42 -8.61 -2.69
CA HIS A 32 7.92 -8.02 -3.92
C HIS A 32 9.00 -6.99 -3.61
N GLU A 33 9.81 -6.66 -4.61
CA GLU A 33 10.80 -5.58 -4.55
C GLU A 33 10.85 -4.80 -5.87
N LEU A 34 11.43 -3.61 -5.83
CA LEU A 34 11.81 -2.91 -7.04
C LEU A 34 13.04 -3.58 -7.67
N PRO A 35 13.09 -3.76 -9.00
CA PRO A 35 14.29 -4.19 -9.68
C PRO A 35 15.49 -3.29 -9.36
N GLY A 36 16.65 -3.87 -9.15
CA GLY A 36 17.88 -3.15 -8.79
C GLY A 36 18.73 -3.95 -7.79
N GLY A 37 19.52 -3.25 -6.98
CA GLY A 37 20.35 -3.90 -5.95
C GLY A 37 21.55 -3.05 -5.49
N PRO A 38 22.57 -3.67 -4.87
CA PRO A 38 23.67 -2.97 -4.25
C PRO A 38 24.56 -2.20 -5.23
N VAL A 39 25.02 -1.03 -4.80
CA VAL A 39 25.99 -0.20 -5.51
C VAL A 39 27.36 -0.45 -4.87
N PRO A 40 28.31 -1.07 -5.61
CA PRO A 40 29.66 -1.28 -5.11
C PRO A 40 30.40 0.05 -4.85
N PRO A 41 31.34 0.07 -3.90
CA PRO A 41 32.21 1.23 -3.70
C PRO A 41 32.93 1.65 -4.99
N GLY A 42 32.86 2.94 -5.33
CA GLY A 42 33.50 3.50 -6.51
C GLY A 42 32.68 3.42 -7.81
N GLU A 43 31.50 2.80 -7.78
CA GLU A 43 30.57 2.79 -8.91
C GLU A 43 29.46 3.85 -8.69
N ASP A 44 29.06 4.55 -9.73
CA ASP A 44 27.91 5.44 -9.66
C ASP A 44 26.58 4.65 -9.67
N THR A 45 25.52 5.25 -9.13
CA THR A 45 24.24 4.58 -8.94
C THR A 45 23.56 4.20 -10.25
N GLU A 46 23.65 5.04 -11.29
CA GLU A 46 23.01 4.77 -12.57
C GLU A 46 23.73 3.65 -13.33
N ARG A 47 25.05 3.61 -13.24
CA ARG A 47 25.87 2.57 -13.85
C ARG A 47 25.65 1.22 -13.16
N ALA A 48 25.63 1.21 -11.82
CA ALA A 48 25.31 0.03 -11.03
C ALA A 48 23.92 -0.51 -11.39
N LEU A 49 22.93 0.37 -11.47
CA LEU A 49 21.55 0.03 -11.84
C LEU A 49 21.49 -0.55 -13.26
N SER A 50 22.11 0.08 -14.25
CA SER A 50 22.14 -0.41 -15.63
C SER A 50 22.77 -1.80 -15.73
N ARG A 51 23.86 -2.02 -15.02
CA ARG A 51 24.56 -3.32 -14.96
C ARG A 51 23.66 -4.39 -14.34
N GLN A 52 22.97 -4.08 -13.23
CA GLN A 52 22.11 -5.04 -12.53
C GLN A 52 20.85 -5.35 -13.32
N LEU A 53 20.27 -4.37 -13.99
CA LEU A 53 19.09 -4.61 -14.82
C LEU A 53 19.43 -5.43 -16.08
N GLY A 54 20.65 -5.35 -16.59
CA GLY A 54 21.10 -6.17 -17.71
C GLY A 54 20.15 -6.16 -18.92
N ALA A 55 19.61 -7.31 -19.26
CA ALA A 55 18.68 -7.46 -20.38
C ALA A 55 17.36 -6.66 -20.20
N LEU A 56 16.93 -6.41 -18.97
CA LEU A 56 15.75 -5.57 -18.68
C LEU A 56 16.02 -4.12 -19.07
N ALA A 57 17.23 -3.58 -18.79
CA ALA A 57 17.62 -2.23 -19.20
C ALA A 57 17.58 -2.05 -20.73
N ALA A 58 18.05 -3.06 -21.47
CA ALA A 58 18.04 -3.02 -22.94
C ALA A 58 16.61 -2.96 -23.52
N ARG A 59 15.60 -3.49 -22.84
CA ARG A 59 14.20 -3.42 -23.27
C ARG A 59 13.53 -2.09 -22.94
N LEU A 60 14.08 -1.34 -21.98
CA LEU A 60 13.56 -0.01 -21.61
C LEU A 60 13.96 1.10 -22.61
N VAL A 61 14.88 0.79 -23.57
CA VAL A 61 15.29 1.72 -24.62
C VAL A 61 14.96 1.11 -26.00
N PRO A 62 13.77 1.35 -26.57
CA PRO A 62 13.41 0.83 -27.88
C PRO A 62 14.28 1.43 -28.98
N GLY A 63 14.76 0.59 -29.91
CA GLY A 63 15.41 1.03 -31.15
C GLY A 63 16.94 1.11 -31.12
N ALA A 64 17.61 0.67 -30.08
CA ALA A 64 19.06 0.66 -29.99
C ALA A 64 19.67 -0.58 -30.66
N GLY A 65 19.71 -0.58 -31.99
CA GLY A 65 20.47 -1.56 -32.81
C GLY A 65 21.97 -1.27 -32.87
N GLY A 66 22.54 -0.52 -31.94
CA GLY A 66 23.94 -0.17 -31.74
C GLY A 66 24.21 0.10 -30.25
N ALA A 67 25.37 0.62 -29.85
CA ALA A 67 25.62 0.95 -28.46
C ALA A 67 24.47 1.83 -27.93
N ALA A 68 23.56 1.21 -27.18
CA ALA A 68 22.34 1.85 -26.71
C ALA A 68 22.73 3.05 -25.84
N PRO A 69 22.18 4.25 -26.06
CA PRO A 69 22.29 5.31 -25.07
C PRO A 69 21.76 4.75 -23.74
N ALA A 70 22.46 5.03 -22.65
CA ALA A 70 22.00 4.64 -21.32
C ALA A 70 20.56 5.12 -21.13
N PRO A 71 19.64 4.28 -20.61
CA PRO A 71 18.29 4.73 -20.33
C PRO A 71 18.35 5.98 -19.48
N ALA A 72 17.59 7.00 -19.85
CA ALA A 72 17.50 8.22 -19.07
C ALA A 72 16.69 7.94 -17.79
N TRP A 73 17.34 7.40 -16.76
CA TRP A 73 16.73 7.24 -15.46
C TRP A 73 16.38 8.61 -14.88
N ARG A 74 15.16 8.79 -14.45
CA ARG A 74 14.78 9.99 -13.73
C ARG A 74 14.90 9.73 -12.24
N PHE A 75 15.72 10.53 -11.55
CA PHE A 75 15.83 10.44 -10.09
C PHE A 75 14.46 10.69 -9.42
N LEU A 76 14.07 9.79 -8.53
CA LEU A 76 12.80 9.83 -7.82
C LEU A 76 12.96 10.26 -6.38
N GLY A 77 14.00 9.79 -5.71
CA GLY A 77 14.26 10.09 -4.31
C GLY A 77 15.23 9.11 -3.68
N ALA A 78 15.36 9.18 -2.37
CA ALA A 78 16.11 8.20 -1.59
C ALA A 78 15.40 7.89 -0.27
N THR A 79 15.55 6.66 0.21
CA THR A 79 15.04 6.21 1.50
C THR A 79 16.16 5.58 2.30
N GLU A 80 16.18 5.86 3.61
CA GLU A 80 17.12 5.26 4.54
C GLU A 80 16.39 4.28 5.46
N HIS A 81 16.98 3.11 5.68
CA HIS A 81 16.44 2.12 6.60
C HIS A 81 17.57 1.40 7.33
N ALA A 82 17.32 1.05 8.59
CA ALA A 82 18.22 0.28 9.40
C ALA A 82 17.76 -1.17 9.47
N GLY A 83 18.70 -2.09 9.31
CA GLY A 83 18.46 -3.49 9.51
C GLY A 83 17.95 -4.25 8.29
N ASP A 84 17.83 -5.55 8.49
CA ASP A 84 17.25 -6.47 7.54
C ASP A 84 15.73 -6.49 7.76
N ASP A 85 14.99 -5.72 6.97
CA ASP A 85 13.51 -5.69 6.98
C ASP A 85 12.90 -7.07 6.64
N LEU A 86 13.76 -8.03 6.26
CA LEU A 86 13.36 -9.40 5.96
C LEU A 86 13.18 -10.26 7.23
N GLY A 87 13.49 -9.73 8.42
CA GLY A 87 13.37 -10.46 9.67
C GLY A 87 14.35 -11.63 9.83
N THR A 88 15.39 -11.70 8.99
CA THR A 88 16.39 -12.78 8.99
C THR A 88 17.61 -12.49 9.85
N ALA A 89 17.81 -11.24 10.26
CA ALA A 89 18.93 -10.84 11.09
C ALA A 89 18.77 -11.36 12.51
N THR A 90 19.55 -12.34 12.89
CA THR A 90 19.64 -12.88 14.25
C THR A 90 20.37 -11.96 15.22
N ASN A 91 20.94 -10.85 14.73
CA ASN A 91 21.67 -9.88 15.55
C ASN A 91 21.32 -8.43 15.14
N PRO A 92 20.46 -7.72 15.90
CA PRO A 92 20.08 -6.34 15.61
C PRO A 92 21.25 -5.34 15.70
N ALA A 93 22.34 -5.66 16.41
CA ALA A 93 23.52 -4.81 16.50
C ALA A 93 24.39 -4.83 15.22
N ALA A 94 24.18 -5.79 14.32
CA ALA A 94 24.89 -5.92 13.04
C ALA A 94 24.07 -5.37 11.85
N ALA A 95 22.92 -4.77 12.11
CA ALA A 95 22.06 -4.22 11.05
C ALA A 95 22.78 -3.05 10.36
N ALA A 96 23.24 -3.29 9.12
CA ALA A 96 23.82 -2.25 8.29
C ALA A 96 22.74 -1.23 7.91
N HIS A 97 23.05 0.06 8.07
CA HIS A 97 22.23 1.12 7.49
C HIS A 97 22.25 1.01 5.96
N THR A 98 21.09 1.04 5.33
CA THR A 98 20.96 0.99 3.88
C THR A 98 20.34 2.30 3.39
N LEU A 99 20.97 2.93 2.40
CA LEU A 99 20.42 4.04 1.64
C LEU A 99 19.97 3.50 0.27
N SER A 100 18.67 3.45 0.01
CA SER A 100 18.11 3.08 -1.29
C SER A 100 17.84 4.33 -2.11
N VAL A 101 18.57 4.47 -3.22
CA VAL A 101 18.38 5.53 -4.21
C VAL A 101 17.39 5.03 -5.26
N LEU A 102 16.31 5.77 -5.45
CA LEU A 102 15.20 5.40 -6.31
C LEU A 102 15.22 6.18 -7.61
N PHE A 103 15.11 5.47 -8.71
CA PHE A 103 14.93 6.02 -10.05
C PHE A 103 13.60 5.57 -10.62
N THR A 104 13.11 6.25 -11.65
CA THR A 104 11.90 5.86 -12.38
C THR A 104 12.11 5.94 -13.90
N VAL A 105 11.34 5.10 -14.59
CA VAL A 105 11.24 5.09 -16.06
C VAL A 105 9.89 4.53 -16.46
N ASP A 106 9.39 4.98 -17.62
CA ASP A 106 8.20 4.41 -18.21
C ASP A 106 8.56 3.21 -19.11
N TRP A 107 7.79 2.12 -19.00
CA TRP A 107 7.90 0.98 -19.92
C TRP A 107 7.46 1.40 -21.32
N PRO A 108 8.21 1.06 -22.36
CA PRO A 108 7.86 1.46 -23.71
C PRO A 108 6.50 0.91 -24.15
N ALA A 109 5.61 1.78 -24.62
CA ALA A 109 4.28 1.39 -25.06
C ALA A 109 4.33 0.33 -26.16
N GLY A 110 3.46 -0.70 -26.05
CA GLY A 110 3.37 -1.78 -27.03
C GLY A 110 4.47 -2.85 -26.95
N HIS A 111 5.41 -2.74 -26.03
CA HIS A 111 6.43 -3.77 -25.81
C HIS A 111 5.99 -4.76 -24.75
N PRO A 112 6.15 -6.07 -25.00
CA PRO A 112 5.81 -7.08 -24.01
C PRO A 112 6.73 -6.98 -22.78
N VAL A 113 6.12 -6.98 -21.60
CA VAL A 113 6.87 -7.06 -20.33
C VAL A 113 7.41 -8.48 -20.18
N PRO A 114 8.71 -8.66 -19.85
CA PRO A 114 9.26 -9.98 -19.60
C PRO A 114 8.62 -10.59 -18.34
N SER A 115 8.53 -11.92 -18.31
CA SER A 115 7.98 -12.65 -17.16
C SER A 115 8.96 -12.85 -16.03
N ASP A 116 10.27 -12.71 -16.30
CA ASP A 116 11.35 -12.99 -15.34
C ASP A 116 12.51 -11.99 -15.46
N TRP A 117 13.23 -11.84 -14.35
CA TRP A 117 14.45 -11.08 -14.24
C TRP A 117 15.33 -11.67 -13.12
N GLN A 118 16.52 -12.18 -13.48
CA GLN A 118 17.50 -12.72 -12.53
C GLN A 118 16.93 -13.78 -11.55
N GLY A 119 16.05 -14.65 -12.02
CA GLY A 119 15.40 -15.66 -11.18
C GLY A 119 14.24 -15.14 -10.32
N HIS A 120 13.80 -13.92 -10.55
CA HIS A 120 12.59 -13.35 -9.97
C HIS A 120 11.49 -13.31 -11.01
N ASP A 121 10.27 -13.63 -10.61
CA ASP A 121 9.09 -13.40 -11.44
C ASP A 121 8.86 -11.87 -11.54
N LEU A 122 8.68 -11.37 -12.75
CA LEU A 122 8.26 -9.98 -12.96
C LEU A 122 6.73 -9.90 -13.03
N VAL A 123 6.15 -9.06 -12.20
CA VAL A 123 4.71 -8.92 -12.04
C VAL A 123 4.32 -7.47 -12.22
N LEU A 124 3.37 -7.21 -13.13
CA LEU A 124 2.72 -5.91 -13.20
C LEU A 124 1.66 -5.83 -12.10
N VAL A 125 1.84 -4.89 -11.21
CA VAL A 125 0.91 -4.59 -10.14
C VAL A 125 0.29 -3.25 -10.40
N ASP A 126 -1.01 -3.24 -10.49
CA ASP A 126 -1.76 -2.00 -10.66
C ASP A 126 -1.56 -1.05 -9.47
N ALA A 127 -1.48 0.24 -9.73
CA ALA A 127 -1.25 1.30 -8.75
C ALA A 127 -2.20 1.21 -7.54
N GLY A 128 -3.48 0.91 -7.78
CA GLY A 128 -4.46 0.74 -6.71
C GLY A 128 -4.26 -0.51 -5.85
N LEU A 129 -3.50 -1.51 -6.33
CA LEU A 129 -3.15 -2.72 -5.57
C LEU A 129 -1.86 -2.58 -4.78
N LEU A 130 -1.07 -1.51 -4.97
CA LEU A 130 0.20 -1.33 -4.29
C LEU A 130 0.05 -1.27 -2.77
N VAL A 131 -1.10 -0.84 -2.26
CA VAL A 131 -1.39 -0.81 -0.83
C VAL A 131 -1.50 -2.23 -0.24
N ALA A 132 -2.12 -3.15 -0.99
CA ALA A 132 -2.25 -4.55 -0.58
C ALA A 132 -1.04 -5.41 -0.98
N THR A 133 -0.10 -4.85 -1.74
CA THR A 133 1.07 -5.57 -2.22
C THR A 133 2.20 -5.45 -1.21
N ARG A 134 2.71 -6.59 -0.73
CA ARG A 134 3.89 -6.63 0.16
C ARG A 134 5.14 -6.27 -0.62
N ILE A 135 5.60 -5.04 -0.49
CA ILE A 135 6.86 -4.56 -1.08
C ILE A 135 7.90 -4.44 0.02
N ARG A 136 9.12 -4.88 -0.25
CA ARG A 136 10.28 -4.80 0.66
C ARG A 136 11.43 -4.03 0.01
N PRO A 137 12.26 -3.35 0.80
CA PRO A 137 12.02 -2.99 2.21
C PRO A 137 10.86 -2.00 2.38
N LEU A 138 10.29 -1.95 3.59
CA LEU A 138 9.09 -1.14 3.88
C LEU A 138 9.25 0.36 3.54
N PRO A 139 10.37 1.04 3.81
CA PRO A 139 10.57 2.44 3.41
C PRO A 139 10.48 2.65 1.90
N VAL A 140 10.98 1.70 1.10
CA VAL A 140 10.82 1.73 -0.36
C VAL A 140 9.35 1.56 -0.75
N ALA A 141 8.62 0.64 -0.10
CA ALA A 141 7.18 0.48 -0.32
C ALA A 141 6.39 1.78 -0.09
N VAL A 142 6.71 2.49 1.01
CA VAL A 142 6.10 3.78 1.35
C VAL A 142 6.41 4.84 0.28
N ALA A 143 7.68 4.92 -0.16
CA ALA A 143 8.09 5.86 -1.19
C ALA A 143 7.38 5.60 -2.54
N VAL A 144 7.27 4.32 -2.94
CA VAL A 144 6.59 3.90 -4.17
C VAL A 144 5.11 4.28 -4.14
N ARG A 145 4.40 3.92 -3.08
CA ARG A 145 2.98 4.23 -2.90
C ARG A 145 2.72 5.72 -2.96
N ARG A 146 3.54 6.47 -2.25
CA ARG A 146 3.43 7.91 -2.18
C ARG A 146 3.69 8.57 -3.55
N TRP A 147 4.72 8.11 -4.26
CA TRP A 147 5.02 8.63 -5.57
C TRP A 147 3.91 8.37 -6.58
N VAL A 148 3.33 7.17 -6.58
CA VAL A 148 2.21 6.82 -7.48
C VAL A 148 0.97 7.69 -7.21
N ILE A 149 0.75 8.09 -5.96
CA ILE A 149 -0.41 8.89 -5.55
C ILE A 149 -0.20 10.39 -5.73
N GLU A 150 0.99 10.89 -5.41
CA GLU A 150 1.28 12.33 -5.30
C GLU A 150 2.14 12.86 -6.47
N GLU A 151 2.52 12.03 -7.45
CA GLU A 151 3.47 12.37 -8.53
C GLU A 151 4.72 13.09 -7.99
N TRP A 152 5.37 12.49 -7.07
CA TRP A 152 6.38 13.08 -6.21
C TRP A 152 7.72 13.37 -6.91
N PRO A 153 8.20 14.60 -6.94
CA PRO A 153 9.43 14.94 -7.66
C PRO A 153 10.60 15.35 -6.80
N VAL A 154 10.63 15.24 -5.49
CA VAL A 154 11.69 15.88 -4.69
C VAL A 154 12.27 14.93 -3.64
N TRP A 155 13.61 14.91 -3.60
CA TRP A 155 14.39 14.26 -2.56
C TRP A 155 13.91 14.67 -1.15
N ARG A 156 13.50 13.72 -0.39
CA ARG A 156 13.32 13.84 1.06
C ARG A 156 14.10 12.70 1.70
N GLY A 157 15.13 13.02 2.47
CA GLY A 157 15.72 12.07 3.39
C GLY A 157 14.60 11.56 4.30
N MET A 158 14.30 10.27 4.22
CA MET A 158 13.32 9.63 5.09
C MET A 158 14.06 8.64 5.97
N ALA A 159 14.35 9.06 7.20
CA ALA A 159 14.61 8.10 8.25
C ALA A 159 13.28 7.42 8.57
N ALA A 160 13.03 6.24 8.01
CA ALA A 160 11.81 5.51 8.28
C ALA A 160 12.00 4.71 9.56
N ASN A 161 11.61 5.29 10.67
CA ASN A 161 11.20 4.49 11.81
C ASN A 161 9.70 4.19 11.70
N ALA A 162 9.23 3.11 12.31
CA ALA A 162 7.83 2.68 12.23
C ALA A 162 6.82 3.80 12.59
N GLY A 163 7.22 4.78 13.44
CA GLY A 163 6.39 5.92 13.79
C GLY A 163 6.26 6.99 12.70
N GLU A 164 7.22 7.08 11.75
CA GLU A 164 7.14 8.00 10.61
C GLU A 164 6.34 7.42 9.45
N VAL A 165 6.42 6.11 9.26
CA VAL A 165 5.56 5.40 8.29
C VAL A 165 4.09 5.64 8.63
N GLY A 166 3.70 5.55 9.90
CA GLY A 166 2.34 5.86 10.37
C GLY A 166 1.94 7.34 10.15
N ARG A 167 2.90 8.29 10.23
CA ARG A 167 2.64 9.72 9.98
C ARG A 167 2.55 10.08 8.50
N LEU A 168 3.26 9.37 7.65
CA LEU A 168 3.21 9.55 6.20
C LEU A 168 1.88 9.09 5.61
N GLY A 169 1.37 7.96 6.07
CA GLY A 169 0.06 7.47 5.65
C GLY A 169 -1.10 8.36 6.08
N ARG A 170 -0.96 9.11 7.19
CA ARG A 170 -1.94 10.12 7.60
C ARG A 170 -2.09 11.31 6.64
N ARG A 171 -1.20 11.45 5.64
CA ARG A 171 -1.26 12.53 4.63
C ARG A 171 -1.93 12.12 3.32
N LEU A 172 -2.36 10.87 3.19
CA LEU A 172 -3.23 10.51 2.07
C LEU A 172 -4.54 11.29 2.23
N SER A 173 -4.80 12.20 1.31
CA SER A 173 -6.05 12.96 1.37
C SER A 173 -7.22 12.01 1.10
N VAL A 174 -8.35 12.26 1.75
CA VAL A 174 -9.62 11.56 1.45
C VAL A 174 -9.93 11.60 -0.05
N ALA A 175 -9.57 12.69 -0.73
CA ALA A 175 -9.73 12.84 -2.16
C ALA A 175 -8.89 11.84 -2.96
N SER A 176 -7.62 11.60 -2.57
CA SER A 176 -6.74 10.62 -3.23
C SER A 176 -7.25 9.19 -3.06
N LEU A 177 -7.69 8.83 -1.86
CA LEU A 177 -8.28 7.51 -1.59
C LEU A 177 -9.57 7.28 -2.38
N ARG A 178 -10.44 8.31 -2.43
CA ARG A 178 -11.67 8.26 -3.26
C ARG A 178 -11.37 8.13 -4.75
N ALA A 179 -10.38 8.84 -5.27
CA ALA A 179 -9.99 8.76 -6.67
C ALA A 179 -9.52 7.34 -7.03
N GLN A 180 -8.74 6.69 -6.16
CA GLN A 180 -8.31 5.31 -6.35
C GLN A 180 -9.46 4.31 -6.34
N LEU A 181 -10.39 4.45 -5.38
CA LEU A 181 -11.59 3.62 -5.33
C LEU A 181 -12.43 3.79 -6.60
N SER A 182 -12.62 5.04 -7.06
CA SER A 182 -13.41 5.34 -8.26
C SER A 182 -12.79 4.76 -9.53
N ALA A 183 -11.45 4.79 -9.66
CA ALA A 183 -10.74 4.20 -10.78
C ALA A 183 -10.92 2.67 -10.88
N ARG A 184 -11.30 2.02 -9.78
CA ARG A 184 -11.50 0.58 -9.65
C ARG A 184 -12.95 0.14 -9.57
N ARG A 185 -13.87 1.05 -9.81
CA ARG A 185 -15.32 0.81 -9.68
C ARG A 185 -15.78 -0.49 -10.35
N GLU A 186 -15.25 -0.80 -11.53
CA GLU A 186 -15.63 -2.01 -12.28
C GLU A 186 -15.19 -3.31 -11.58
N ASP A 187 -14.05 -3.28 -10.90
CA ASP A 187 -13.49 -4.43 -10.16
C ASP A 187 -14.17 -4.66 -8.80
N LEU A 188 -14.92 -3.67 -8.31
CA LEU A 188 -15.53 -3.64 -6.98
C LEU A 188 -17.04 -3.90 -7.00
N ARG A 189 -17.51 -4.85 -7.85
CA ARG A 189 -18.94 -5.14 -8.07
C ARG A 189 -19.46 -6.37 -7.34
N SER A 190 -18.61 -7.07 -6.59
CA SER A 190 -19.05 -8.31 -5.96
C SER A 190 -19.96 -8.07 -4.76
N SER A 191 -20.88 -9.00 -4.52
CA SER A 191 -21.70 -8.98 -3.30
C SER A 191 -20.85 -9.12 -2.02
N ALA A 192 -19.71 -9.84 -2.10
CA ALA A 192 -18.79 -9.97 -1.00
C ALA A 192 -18.12 -8.63 -0.67
N PHE A 193 -17.72 -7.84 -1.69
CA PHE A 193 -17.20 -6.49 -1.48
C PHE A 193 -18.27 -5.57 -0.86
N ARG A 194 -19.48 -5.57 -1.40
CA ARG A 194 -20.60 -4.80 -0.83
C ARG A 194 -20.80 -5.09 0.66
N ASP A 195 -20.88 -6.37 1.01
CA ASP A 195 -21.12 -6.80 2.40
C ASP A 195 -19.96 -6.39 3.31
N ALA A 196 -18.72 -6.58 2.86
CA ALA A 196 -17.53 -6.19 3.59
C ALA A 196 -17.40 -4.66 3.75
N ALA A 197 -17.73 -3.89 2.71
CA ALA A 197 -17.70 -2.43 2.73
C ALA A 197 -18.72 -1.87 3.73
N VAL A 198 -19.96 -2.37 3.71
CA VAL A 198 -21.00 -1.96 4.67
C VAL A 198 -20.64 -2.33 6.10
N ALA A 199 -20.08 -3.54 6.31
CA ALA A 199 -19.64 -3.98 7.64
C ALA A 199 -18.51 -3.09 8.17
N MET A 200 -17.56 -2.68 7.32
CA MET A 200 -16.51 -1.73 7.67
C MET A 200 -17.08 -0.37 8.07
N CYS A 201 -18.02 0.16 7.29
CA CYS A 201 -18.70 1.41 7.61
C CYS A 201 -19.35 1.36 8.99
N ALA A 202 -20.11 0.29 9.28
CA ALA A 202 -20.78 0.12 10.57
C ALA A 202 -19.80 -0.01 11.74
N LEU A 203 -18.68 -0.72 11.55
CA LEU A 203 -17.64 -0.86 12.57
C LEU A 203 -16.99 0.45 12.92
N VAL A 204 -16.62 1.26 11.92
CA VAL A 204 -15.98 2.56 12.15
C VAL A 204 -16.96 3.51 12.83
N THR A 205 -18.22 3.57 12.38
CA THR A 205 -19.26 4.41 12.99
C THR A 205 -19.54 4.06 14.44
N ALA A 206 -19.48 2.77 14.81
CA ALA A 206 -19.73 2.33 16.18
C ALA A 206 -18.47 2.24 17.04
N ALA A 207 -17.32 2.69 16.56
CA ALA A 207 -16.02 2.44 17.19
C ALA A 207 -15.85 3.11 18.57
N ASP A 208 -16.48 4.25 18.82
CA ASP A 208 -16.45 4.97 20.09
C ASP A 208 -17.59 4.55 21.06
N GLY A 209 -18.46 3.64 20.61
CA GLY A 209 -19.63 3.14 21.37
C GLY A 209 -20.81 4.12 21.41
N LYS A 210 -20.75 5.23 20.67
CA LYS A 210 -21.83 6.20 20.53
C LYS A 210 -22.23 6.28 19.07
N ILE A 211 -23.52 6.16 18.81
CA ILE A 211 -24.06 6.32 17.45
C ILE A 211 -24.89 7.60 17.46
N ASP A 212 -24.28 8.69 16.99
CA ASP A 212 -25.02 9.94 16.82
C ASP A 212 -25.93 9.82 15.58
N PRO A 213 -27.24 10.13 15.69
CA PRO A 213 -28.15 10.15 14.53
C PRO A 213 -27.66 11.01 13.38
N ALA A 214 -27.01 12.16 13.65
CA ALA A 214 -26.48 13.04 12.63
C ALA A 214 -25.29 12.43 11.89
N GLU A 215 -24.39 11.73 12.61
CA GLU A 215 -23.27 10.98 12.01
C GLU A 215 -23.79 9.84 11.14
N ARG A 216 -24.80 9.12 11.62
CA ARG A 216 -25.46 8.04 10.87
C ARG A 216 -26.05 8.55 9.55
N ASP A 217 -26.76 9.68 9.58
CA ASP A 217 -27.37 10.27 8.39
C ASP A 217 -26.29 10.85 7.45
N GLY A 218 -25.24 11.45 7.98
CA GLY A 218 -24.08 11.91 7.22
C GLY A 218 -23.37 10.76 6.51
N LEU A 219 -23.16 9.64 7.19
CA LEU A 219 -22.54 8.46 6.60
C LEU A 219 -23.43 7.79 5.54
N ARG A 220 -24.75 7.73 5.75
CA ARG A 220 -25.70 7.26 4.73
C ARG A 220 -25.62 8.12 3.47
N ALA A 221 -25.64 9.44 3.61
CA ALA A 221 -25.47 10.35 2.48
C ALA A 221 -24.13 10.16 1.78
N PHE A 222 -23.06 9.93 2.55
CA PHE A 222 -21.73 9.63 2.01
C PHE A 222 -21.73 8.33 1.21
N VAL A 223 -22.20 7.22 1.78
CA VAL A 223 -22.26 5.90 1.12
C VAL A 223 -23.11 5.97 -0.15
N ALA A 224 -24.24 6.67 -0.11
CA ALA A 224 -25.10 6.86 -1.28
C ALA A 224 -24.46 7.72 -2.39
N SER A 225 -23.59 8.66 -2.02
CA SER A 225 -22.91 9.56 -2.97
C SER A 225 -21.54 9.04 -3.44
N ASP A 226 -20.99 8.01 -2.80
CA ASP A 226 -19.69 7.46 -3.16
C ASP A 226 -19.77 6.74 -4.51
N PRO A 227 -18.87 7.04 -5.47
CA PRO A 227 -18.91 6.47 -6.82
C PRO A 227 -18.84 4.95 -6.87
N VAL A 228 -18.21 4.31 -5.86
CA VAL A 228 -18.09 2.85 -5.78
C VAL A 228 -19.34 2.25 -5.15
N MET A 229 -19.83 2.83 -4.06
CA MET A 229 -21.00 2.31 -3.36
C MET A 229 -22.30 2.56 -4.11
N SER A 230 -22.39 3.65 -4.89
CA SER A 230 -23.57 4.00 -5.71
C SER A 230 -23.90 3.00 -6.83
N GLN A 231 -23.04 2.03 -7.10
CA GLN A 231 -23.34 0.92 -8.02
C GLN A 231 -24.24 -0.16 -7.40
N PHE A 232 -24.43 -0.16 -6.10
CA PHE A 232 -25.32 -1.07 -5.35
C PHE A 232 -26.64 -0.36 -5.04
N SER A 233 -27.70 -1.13 -4.77
CA SER A 233 -28.98 -0.55 -4.33
C SER A 233 -28.82 0.18 -3.01
N ALA A 234 -29.23 1.45 -2.94
CA ALA A 234 -29.19 2.23 -1.72
C ALA A 234 -30.00 1.57 -0.59
N GLU A 235 -31.17 1.03 -0.92
CA GLU A 235 -32.05 0.30 0.01
C GLU A 235 -31.34 -0.94 0.62
N GLU A 236 -30.63 -1.72 -0.23
CA GLU A 236 -29.85 -2.86 0.26
C GLU A 236 -28.67 -2.44 1.15
N LEU A 237 -27.96 -1.36 0.81
CA LEU A 237 -26.85 -0.84 1.59
C LEU A 237 -27.35 -0.37 2.97
N GLU A 238 -28.45 0.40 3.00
CA GLU A 238 -29.06 0.89 4.23
C GLU A 238 -29.54 -0.24 5.14
N ALA A 239 -30.27 -1.20 4.58
CA ALA A 239 -30.78 -2.33 5.36
C ALA A 239 -29.65 -3.15 6.01
N ARG A 240 -28.53 -3.36 5.29
CA ARG A 240 -27.37 -4.09 5.81
C ARG A 240 -26.62 -3.27 6.86
N PHE A 241 -26.46 -1.99 6.62
CA PHE A 241 -25.81 -1.06 7.54
C PHE A 241 -26.57 -1.01 8.87
N ASP A 242 -27.89 -0.84 8.82
CA ASP A 242 -28.74 -0.83 10.00
C ASP A 242 -28.72 -2.17 10.75
N ALA A 243 -28.67 -3.29 10.03
CA ALA A 243 -28.55 -4.60 10.66
C ALA A 243 -27.21 -4.79 11.41
N HIS A 244 -26.09 -4.27 10.86
CA HIS A 244 -24.81 -4.29 11.57
C HIS A 244 -24.82 -3.36 12.77
N LEU A 245 -25.32 -2.13 12.63
CA LEU A 245 -25.43 -1.19 13.76
C LEU A 245 -26.28 -1.74 14.88
N SER A 246 -27.46 -2.31 14.57
CA SER A 246 -28.33 -2.92 15.58
C SER A 246 -27.60 -4.00 16.38
N ARG A 247 -26.89 -4.91 15.71
CA ARG A 247 -26.08 -5.95 16.39
C ARG A 247 -24.96 -5.38 17.24
N LEU A 248 -24.28 -4.32 16.75
CA LEU A 248 -23.19 -3.64 17.48
C LEU A 248 -23.70 -2.94 18.74
N VAL A 249 -24.96 -2.46 18.73
CA VAL A 249 -25.60 -1.85 19.90
C VAL A 249 -26.12 -2.91 20.88
N GLU A 250 -26.79 -3.97 20.38
CA GLU A 250 -27.40 -5.00 21.21
C GLU A 250 -26.36 -5.89 21.91
N ASP A 251 -25.33 -6.31 21.17
CA ASP A 251 -24.21 -7.12 21.67
C ASP A 251 -22.92 -6.71 20.94
N PRO A 252 -22.17 -5.73 21.48
CA PRO A 252 -20.96 -5.21 20.82
C PRO A 252 -19.91 -6.27 20.48
N PRO A 253 -19.58 -7.26 21.33
CA PRO A 253 -18.66 -8.33 20.98
C PRO A 253 -19.14 -9.20 19.83
N ALA A 254 -20.40 -9.64 19.86
CA ALA A 254 -20.97 -10.47 18.81
C ALA A 254 -21.17 -9.68 17.51
N GLY A 255 -21.63 -8.42 17.60
CA GLY A 255 -21.75 -7.52 16.46
C GLY A 255 -20.42 -7.27 15.76
N ARG A 256 -19.34 -7.02 16.54
CA ARG A 256 -17.99 -6.87 16.01
C ARG A 256 -17.50 -8.14 15.32
N ALA A 257 -17.68 -9.29 15.94
CA ALA A 257 -17.30 -10.58 15.35
C ALA A 257 -18.03 -10.84 14.02
N ALA A 258 -19.34 -10.54 13.95
CA ALA A 258 -20.13 -10.69 12.74
C ALA A 258 -19.67 -9.75 11.62
N ALA A 259 -19.40 -8.49 11.93
CA ALA A 259 -18.90 -7.53 10.96
C ALA A 259 -17.50 -7.92 10.44
N ILE A 260 -16.59 -8.34 11.30
CA ILE A 260 -15.26 -8.85 10.90
C ILE A 260 -15.37 -10.10 10.04
N ALA A 261 -16.33 -10.99 10.31
CA ALA A 261 -16.59 -12.17 9.48
C ALA A 261 -17.06 -11.79 8.07
N ASP A 262 -17.88 -10.76 7.94
CA ASP A 262 -18.31 -10.24 6.64
C ASP A 262 -17.15 -9.57 5.88
N ILE A 263 -16.30 -8.82 6.56
CA ILE A 263 -15.07 -8.24 5.99
C ILE A 263 -14.14 -9.36 5.48
N ALA A 264 -13.98 -10.43 6.26
CA ALA A 264 -13.08 -11.53 5.89
C ALA A 264 -13.50 -12.29 4.60
N LYS A 265 -14.73 -12.12 4.11
CA LYS A 265 -15.19 -12.71 2.83
C LYS A 265 -14.36 -12.27 1.63
N VAL A 266 -13.72 -11.10 1.70
CA VAL A 266 -12.86 -10.58 0.62
C VAL A 266 -11.37 -10.86 0.83
N ARG A 267 -10.99 -11.65 1.83
CA ARG A 267 -9.59 -11.95 2.18
C ARG A 267 -8.74 -12.44 1.01
N ASN A 268 -9.32 -13.24 0.12
CA ASN A 268 -8.63 -13.81 -1.03
C ASN A 268 -8.79 -12.96 -2.31
N ARG A 269 -9.27 -11.73 -2.18
CA ARG A 269 -9.53 -10.78 -3.26
C ARG A 269 -8.78 -9.47 -2.98
N PRO A 270 -7.50 -9.39 -3.34
CA PRO A 270 -6.62 -8.30 -2.88
C PRO A 270 -7.12 -6.91 -3.23
N THR A 271 -7.73 -6.72 -4.41
CA THR A 271 -8.33 -5.43 -4.81
C THR A 271 -9.48 -5.03 -3.89
N GLU A 272 -10.41 -5.95 -3.65
CA GLU A 272 -11.57 -5.72 -2.80
C GLU A 272 -11.15 -5.53 -1.33
N ALA A 273 -10.19 -6.33 -0.84
CA ALA A 273 -9.67 -6.23 0.51
C ALA A 273 -9.01 -4.86 0.77
N ALA A 274 -8.16 -4.40 -0.14
CA ALA A 274 -7.55 -3.08 -0.04
C ALA A 274 -8.59 -1.95 -0.09
N ALA A 275 -9.59 -2.07 -0.96
CA ALA A 275 -10.67 -1.10 -1.08
C ALA A 275 -11.52 -0.98 0.19
N VAL A 276 -11.79 -2.09 0.88
CA VAL A 276 -12.51 -2.10 2.17
C VAL A 276 -11.72 -1.35 3.25
N ILE A 277 -10.41 -1.54 3.34
CA ILE A 277 -9.57 -0.80 4.31
C ILE A 277 -9.53 0.68 3.97
N HIS A 278 -9.35 1.05 2.70
CA HIS A 278 -9.39 2.46 2.27
C HIS A 278 -10.73 3.12 2.58
N LEU A 279 -11.84 2.39 2.42
CA LEU A 279 -13.15 2.91 2.78
C LEU A 279 -13.25 3.20 4.29
N GLY A 280 -12.74 2.30 5.14
CA GLY A 280 -12.64 2.52 6.59
C GLY A 280 -11.82 3.76 6.95
N GLU A 281 -10.68 3.96 6.27
CA GLU A 281 -9.85 5.16 6.46
C GLU A 281 -10.54 6.45 5.99
N VAL A 282 -11.31 6.39 4.90
CA VAL A 282 -12.09 7.54 4.40
C VAL A 282 -13.16 7.94 5.40
N ILE A 283 -13.90 6.95 5.91
CA ILE A 283 -15.00 7.18 6.85
C ILE A 283 -14.48 7.75 8.16
N GLY A 284 -13.46 7.13 8.77
CA GLY A 284 -12.87 7.62 10.01
C GLY A 284 -12.19 8.99 9.91
N ARG A 285 -12.15 9.61 8.72
CA ARG A 285 -11.61 10.96 8.50
C ARG A 285 -12.65 11.96 8.00
N ILE A 286 -13.91 11.58 7.90
CA ILE A 286 -14.97 12.45 7.37
C ILE A 286 -15.11 13.70 8.24
N ASP A 287 -15.04 13.56 9.54
CA ASP A 287 -15.17 14.60 10.58
C ASP A 287 -13.83 15.23 10.99
N GLY A 288 -12.71 14.85 10.38
CA GLY A 288 -11.41 15.52 10.49
C GLY A 288 -10.39 14.82 11.38
N GLU A 289 -10.77 14.00 12.35
CA GLU A 289 -9.85 13.26 13.21
C GLU A 289 -10.14 11.75 13.18
N PHE A 290 -9.19 10.97 12.70
CA PHE A 290 -9.23 9.52 12.76
C PHE A 290 -8.80 9.09 14.17
N VAL A 291 -9.78 8.89 15.05
CA VAL A 291 -9.53 8.63 16.48
C VAL A 291 -9.01 7.20 16.73
N HIS A 292 -8.44 6.99 17.93
CA HIS A 292 -7.77 5.72 18.24
C HIS A 292 -8.71 4.50 18.19
N SER A 293 -9.97 4.65 18.61
CA SER A 293 -10.99 3.58 18.54
C SER A 293 -11.29 3.16 17.11
N GLU A 294 -11.42 4.10 16.18
CA GLU A 294 -11.62 3.84 14.76
C GLU A 294 -10.40 3.19 14.12
N GLN A 295 -9.20 3.67 14.47
CA GLN A 295 -7.95 3.04 14.03
C GLN A 295 -7.86 1.57 14.48
N ALA A 296 -8.29 1.27 15.71
CA ALA A 296 -8.27 -0.09 16.25
C ALA A 296 -9.20 -1.03 15.47
N VAL A 297 -10.41 -0.60 15.11
CA VAL A 297 -11.33 -1.44 14.34
C VAL A 297 -10.87 -1.65 12.90
N VAL A 298 -10.25 -0.64 12.27
CA VAL A 298 -9.65 -0.79 10.94
C VAL A 298 -8.45 -1.74 11.00
N LEU A 299 -7.65 -1.69 12.06
CA LEU A 299 -6.53 -2.62 12.27
C LEU A 299 -7.00 -4.07 12.43
N ASP A 300 -8.09 -4.32 13.16
CA ASP A 300 -8.68 -5.65 13.26
C ASP A 300 -9.13 -6.18 11.89
N ALA A 301 -9.70 -5.31 11.06
CA ALA A 301 -10.08 -5.67 9.70
C ALA A 301 -8.85 -6.00 8.82
N VAL A 302 -7.76 -5.25 8.94
CA VAL A 302 -6.47 -5.53 8.29
C VAL A 302 -5.98 -6.94 8.65
N HIS A 303 -6.01 -7.29 9.93
CA HIS A 303 -5.61 -8.61 10.41
C HIS A 303 -6.55 -9.71 9.89
N ALA A 304 -7.87 -9.49 9.90
CA ALA A 304 -8.85 -10.45 9.39
C ALA A 304 -8.68 -10.72 7.89
N LEU A 305 -8.28 -9.70 7.13
CA LEU A 305 -7.98 -9.80 5.71
C LEU A 305 -6.60 -10.43 5.43
N GLY A 306 -5.76 -10.60 6.47
CA GLY A 306 -4.40 -11.11 6.33
C GLY A 306 -3.45 -10.13 5.63
N LEU A 307 -3.77 -8.83 5.69
CA LEU A 307 -2.95 -7.75 5.17
C LEU A 307 -1.90 -7.32 6.21
N ASP A 308 -0.84 -6.66 5.75
CA ASP A 308 0.19 -6.13 6.65
C ASP A 308 -0.23 -4.75 7.17
N ALA A 309 -0.43 -4.61 8.48
CA ALA A 309 -0.84 -3.35 9.10
C ALA A 309 0.15 -2.20 8.85
N ALA A 310 1.43 -2.52 8.65
CA ALA A 310 2.43 -1.53 8.30
C ALA A 310 2.22 -0.91 6.90
N GLU A 311 1.44 -1.57 6.06
CA GLU A 311 1.10 -1.08 4.72
C GLU A 311 0.00 -0.04 4.72
N PHE A 312 -0.82 -0.06 5.78
CA PHE A 312 -1.83 0.96 6.04
C PHE A 312 -1.27 1.84 7.13
N ALA A 313 -1.32 3.13 6.96
CA ALA A 313 -0.80 4.11 7.91
C ALA A 313 -1.43 4.07 9.32
N LEU A 314 -1.76 2.90 9.77
CA LEU A 314 -2.35 2.63 11.07
C LEU A 314 -1.22 2.56 12.12
N PRO A 315 -1.41 3.15 13.32
CA PRO A 315 -0.43 3.04 14.39
C PRO A 315 -0.26 1.57 14.76
N ALA A 316 0.99 1.13 14.93
CA ALA A 316 1.24 -0.17 15.55
C ALA A 316 0.59 -0.17 16.94
N VAL A 317 -0.17 -1.23 17.25
CA VAL A 317 -0.66 -1.46 18.62
C VAL A 317 0.57 -1.78 19.47
N GLY A 318 1.13 -0.75 20.06
CA GLY A 318 2.24 -0.83 20.99
C GLY A 318 1.82 -0.14 22.26
N ASN A 319 1.62 -0.93 23.32
CA ASN A 319 1.56 -0.57 24.74
C ASN A 319 0.97 0.83 25.03
N ALA A 320 -0.31 0.83 25.41
CA ALA A 320 -0.81 1.88 26.30
C ALA A 320 0.04 1.86 27.60
N PRO A 321 0.35 3.02 28.18
CA PRO A 321 1.10 3.14 29.43
C PRO A 321 0.37 2.51 30.61
#